data_29d99f986446e3989c0611d3d3bca57d
#
_entry.id   29d99f986446e3989c0611d3d3bca57d
#
_cell.length_a   1.000
_cell.length_b   1.000
_cell.length_c   1.000
_cell.angle_alpha   90.00
_cell.angle_beta   90.00
_cell.angle_gamma   90.00
#
_symmetry.space_group_name_H-M   'P 1'
#
loop_
_entity.id
_entity.type
_entity.pdbx_description
1 polymer ?
#
loop_
_entity_poly.entity_id
_entity_poly.type
_entity_poly.pdbx_seq_one_letter_code
_entity_poly.pdbx_strand_id
1 'polypeptide(L)'
;MSPLQQTDPEIFKLIQAEDQRQHAELEMIPSENFVSDAVKEAVGSVLMNKYSEGQPFKRYYQGNKYIDEIESLVERRALEAFGLNDEDWHVNVQPATGSIANLAVYAALLNPGDRMLAMSLYDGGHLSHGWKLPDTGKPISFTARIFDTHFYSVDPETKVFDYDNIARVAADIKPQILISGGTAYPRQIDHARMRAIADSVGAIYMADIAHEAGLVAAGANSSPFPHAHVVTMTTRKTLRGPIGAMIFASKKILGDDVAEKIDFAVFPSLQGGPQNHSIAGIGVALHEVMTPEFKAYATQTIKNAQTLAAELVKAGFDVVTGGTDKHLILVDLRSRGWNGKDAALALEKIGIIANKNTVPGETGKPWNPSGLRLGTPALTTRGMKESDMVEIAAKISTTIAQK
;
A
#
# COMPACT_ATOMS: atom_id res chain seq x y z
N MET A 1 21.16 31.04 -7.00
CA MET A 1 21.49 29.59 -7.09
C MET A 1 21.19 28.95 -5.75
N SER A 2 20.54 27.79 -5.74
CA SER A 2 20.29 27.06 -4.49
C SER A 2 21.58 26.48 -3.91
N PRO A 3 21.65 26.18 -2.59
CA PRO A 3 22.83 25.52 -2.02
C PRO A 3 23.18 24.20 -2.73
N LEU A 4 22.18 23.39 -3.10
CA LEU A 4 22.41 22.14 -3.84
C LEU A 4 23.04 22.40 -5.21
N GLN A 5 22.56 23.41 -5.95
CA GLN A 5 23.12 23.78 -7.26
C GLN A 5 24.57 24.22 -7.18
N GLN A 6 24.97 24.84 -6.06
CA GLN A 6 26.35 25.27 -5.84
C GLN A 6 27.23 24.10 -5.41
N THR A 7 26.72 23.18 -4.59
CA THR A 7 27.51 22.11 -3.99
C THR A 7 27.63 20.91 -4.94
N ASP A 8 26.53 20.54 -5.60
CA ASP A 8 26.46 19.40 -6.51
C ASP A 8 25.52 19.72 -7.69
N PRO A 9 26.05 20.37 -8.73
CA PRO A 9 25.29 20.74 -9.91
C PRO A 9 24.79 19.52 -10.72
N GLU A 10 25.45 18.35 -10.62
CA GLU A 10 25.05 17.12 -11.33
C GLU A 10 23.78 16.55 -10.72
N ILE A 11 23.74 16.35 -9.41
CA ILE A 11 22.53 15.90 -8.70
C ILE A 11 21.40 16.92 -8.85
N PHE A 12 21.70 18.23 -8.75
CA PHE A 12 20.70 19.27 -8.98
C PHE A 12 20.04 19.14 -10.35
N LYS A 13 20.85 18.97 -11.41
CA LYS A 13 20.36 18.82 -12.79
C LYS A 13 19.48 17.58 -12.96
N LEU A 14 19.85 16.45 -12.36
CA LEU A 14 19.08 15.21 -12.42
C LEU A 14 17.72 15.33 -11.69
N ILE A 15 17.69 15.97 -10.53
CA ILE A 15 16.46 16.27 -9.80
C ILE A 15 15.52 17.17 -10.62
N GLN A 16 16.09 18.22 -11.27
CA GLN A 16 15.29 19.09 -12.14
C GLN A 16 14.75 18.35 -13.36
N ALA A 17 15.52 17.43 -13.94
CA ALA A 17 15.07 16.60 -15.07
C ALA A 17 13.93 15.66 -14.65
N GLU A 18 14.03 15.04 -13.46
CA GLU A 18 12.97 14.19 -12.92
C GLU A 18 11.70 14.98 -12.59
N ASP A 19 11.83 16.17 -12.00
CA ASP A 19 10.71 17.07 -11.75
C ASP A 19 9.97 17.44 -13.05
N GLN A 20 10.73 17.77 -14.11
CA GLN A 20 10.17 18.05 -15.43
C GLN A 20 9.47 16.83 -16.03
N ARG A 21 10.06 15.63 -15.90
CA ARG A 21 9.46 14.38 -16.37
C ARG A 21 8.12 14.14 -15.66
N GLN A 22 8.10 14.22 -14.33
CA GLN A 22 6.88 14.01 -13.55
C GLN A 22 5.76 15.01 -13.89
N HIS A 23 6.10 16.23 -14.32
CA HIS A 23 5.10 17.20 -14.79
C HIS A 23 4.62 16.92 -16.22
N ALA A 24 5.49 16.39 -17.08
CA ALA A 24 5.17 16.17 -18.50
C ALA A 24 4.41 14.86 -18.75
N GLU A 25 4.66 13.82 -17.96
CA GLU A 25 4.11 12.49 -18.17
C GLU A 25 2.88 12.21 -17.29
N LEU A 26 2.07 11.23 -17.70
CA LEU A 26 0.90 10.76 -16.97
C LEU A 26 1.30 9.60 -16.06
N GLU A 27 1.52 9.89 -14.77
CA GLU A 27 1.88 8.89 -13.79
C GLU A 27 0.66 8.05 -13.39
N MET A 28 0.62 6.81 -13.85
CA MET A 28 -0.48 5.88 -13.64
C MET A 28 -0.08 4.62 -12.86
N ILE A 29 1.09 4.59 -12.24
CA ILE A 29 1.44 3.54 -11.30
C ILE A 29 0.61 3.73 -10.01
N PRO A 30 -0.28 2.79 -9.62
CA PRO A 30 -1.22 3.01 -8.51
C PRO A 30 -0.60 3.27 -7.14
N SER A 31 0.69 2.90 -6.98
CA SER A 31 1.45 3.10 -5.75
C SER A 31 2.20 4.43 -5.69
N GLU A 32 2.09 5.27 -6.73
CA GLU A 32 2.75 6.57 -6.82
C GLU A 32 1.76 7.72 -6.67
N ASN A 33 2.24 8.83 -6.13
CA ASN A 33 1.45 10.04 -5.92
C ASN A 33 2.38 11.24 -5.71
N PHE A 34 1.82 12.44 -5.78
CA PHE A 34 2.53 13.69 -5.52
C PHE A 34 2.25 14.16 -4.09
N VAL A 35 3.31 14.36 -3.32
CA VAL A 35 3.22 14.96 -1.98
C VAL A 35 3.09 16.49 -2.09
N SER A 36 2.50 17.12 -1.05
CA SER A 36 2.44 18.58 -0.95
C SER A 36 3.82 19.20 -0.71
N ASP A 37 3.96 20.49 -0.98
CA ASP A 37 5.20 21.23 -0.67
C ASP A 37 5.44 21.28 0.85
N ALA A 38 4.39 21.31 1.66
CA ALA A 38 4.52 21.25 3.12
C ALA A 38 5.13 19.91 3.59
N VAL A 39 4.76 18.79 2.96
CA VAL A 39 5.40 17.49 3.23
C VAL A 39 6.86 17.51 2.81
N LYS A 40 7.20 18.08 1.64
CA LYS A 40 8.60 18.20 1.18
C LYS A 40 9.44 19.03 2.15
N GLU A 41 8.90 20.17 2.63
CA GLU A 41 9.57 21.05 3.59
C GLU A 41 9.82 20.32 4.93
N ALA A 42 8.85 19.60 5.46
CA ALA A 42 9.01 18.81 6.68
C ALA A 42 10.10 17.73 6.53
N VAL A 43 10.10 17.02 5.41
CA VAL A 43 11.10 15.98 5.11
C VAL A 43 12.49 16.56 4.89
N GLY A 44 12.62 17.74 4.27
CA GLY A 44 13.90 18.44 4.06
C GLY A 44 14.42 19.20 5.28
N SER A 45 13.86 19.03 6.46
CA SER A 45 14.16 19.81 7.66
C SER A 45 15.37 19.29 8.45
N VAL A 46 15.76 20.05 9.48
CA VAL A 46 16.85 19.71 10.43
C VAL A 46 16.62 18.41 11.21
N LEU A 47 15.42 17.85 11.14
CA LEU A 47 15.07 16.60 11.84
C LEU A 47 15.89 15.40 11.37
N MET A 48 16.45 15.45 10.15
CA MET A 48 17.38 14.42 9.65
C MET A 48 18.70 14.33 10.42
N ASN A 49 19.05 15.35 11.20
CA ASN A 49 20.30 15.41 11.96
C ASN A 49 20.20 14.67 13.30
N LYS A 50 18.98 14.29 13.74
CA LYS A 50 18.77 13.81 15.13
C LYS A 50 18.60 12.28 15.18
N TYR A 51 19.25 11.69 16.17
CA TYR A 51 19.15 10.25 16.51
C TYR A 51 18.19 10.06 17.69
N SER A 52 17.18 9.16 17.56
CA SER A 52 16.09 9.07 18.52
C SER A 52 15.59 7.64 18.74
N GLU A 53 16.51 6.70 19.02
CA GLU A 53 16.15 5.31 19.36
C GLU A 53 15.24 5.24 20.58
N GLY A 54 14.24 4.36 20.54
CA GLY A 54 13.23 4.18 21.56
C GLY A 54 11.91 4.88 21.24
N GLN A 55 10.99 4.87 22.20
CA GLN A 55 9.67 5.50 22.08
C GLN A 55 9.69 6.95 22.62
N PRO A 56 8.70 7.80 22.31
CA PRO A 56 8.58 9.12 22.87
C PRO A 56 8.73 9.10 24.40
N PHE A 57 9.52 10.05 24.93
CA PHE A 57 9.86 10.20 26.36
C PHE A 57 10.62 9.02 27.01
N LYS A 58 10.95 7.98 26.22
CA LYS A 58 11.73 6.80 26.66
C LYS A 58 12.91 6.55 25.71
N ARG A 59 13.58 7.61 25.26
CA ARG A 59 14.70 7.52 24.31
C ARG A 59 15.99 7.04 24.94
N TYR A 60 16.75 6.30 24.17
CA TYR A 60 18.11 5.91 24.55
C TYR A 60 19.07 7.10 24.54
N TYR A 61 18.86 8.10 23.66
CA TYR A 61 19.65 9.30 23.51
C TYR A 61 18.96 10.55 24.08
N GLN A 62 19.78 11.53 24.54
CA GLN A 62 19.29 12.82 25.04
C GLN A 62 19.00 13.80 23.90
N GLY A 63 18.38 14.94 24.23
CA GLY A 63 18.10 16.04 23.30
C GLY A 63 16.92 15.78 22.39
N ASN A 64 15.98 14.93 22.79
CA ASN A 64 14.82 14.50 21.97
C ASN A 64 13.52 15.25 22.32
N LYS A 65 13.56 16.32 23.11
CA LYS A 65 12.34 17.02 23.56
C LYS A 65 11.33 17.26 22.42
N TYR A 66 11.76 17.90 21.34
CA TYR A 66 10.86 18.22 20.23
C TYR A 66 10.62 17.03 19.30
N ILE A 67 11.51 16.06 19.24
CA ILE A 67 11.28 14.79 18.54
C ILE A 67 10.13 14.02 19.21
N ASP A 68 10.12 13.96 20.53
CA ASP A 68 9.07 13.29 21.30
C ASP A 68 7.70 13.98 21.08
N GLU A 69 7.69 15.32 21.11
CA GLU A 69 6.47 16.11 20.85
C GLU A 69 5.94 15.89 19.41
N ILE A 70 6.84 15.82 18.41
CA ILE A 70 6.49 15.56 17.01
C ILE A 70 5.92 14.16 16.86
N GLU A 71 6.61 13.14 17.35
CA GLU A 71 6.18 11.75 17.20
C GLU A 71 4.84 11.50 17.90
N SER A 72 4.69 11.97 19.15
CA SER A 72 3.41 11.89 19.87
C SER A 72 2.26 12.64 19.18
N LEU A 73 2.56 13.77 18.52
CA LEU A 73 1.57 14.47 17.68
C LEU A 73 1.17 13.63 16.48
N VAL A 74 2.13 12.95 15.84
CA VAL A 74 1.87 12.11 14.66
C VAL A 74 1.06 10.88 15.05
N GLU A 75 1.37 10.23 16.15
CA GLU A 75 0.60 9.11 16.70
C GLU A 75 -0.86 9.52 16.97
N ARG A 76 -1.07 10.65 17.65
CA ARG A 76 -2.42 11.17 17.89
C ARG A 76 -3.16 11.48 16.58
N ARG A 77 -2.51 12.13 15.60
CA ARG A 77 -3.11 12.41 14.29
C ARG A 77 -3.41 11.13 13.52
N ALA A 78 -2.60 10.11 13.66
CA ALA A 78 -2.85 8.81 13.04
C ALA A 78 -4.12 8.17 13.59
N LEU A 79 -4.33 8.16 14.90
CA LEU A 79 -5.57 7.68 15.51
C LEU A 79 -6.77 8.54 15.07
N GLU A 80 -6.66 9.86 15.12
CA GLU A 80 -7.72 10.80 14.75
C GLU A 80 -8.15 10.64 13.28
N ALA A 81 -7.19 10.52 12.35
CA ALA A 81 -7.45 10.38 10.92
C ALA A 81 -8.27 9.13 10.56
N PHE A 82 -8.20 8.08 11.39
CA PHE A 82 -8.97 6.86 11.21
C PHE A 82 -10.14 6.72 12.21
N GLY A 83 -10.44 7.76 12.98
CA GLY A 83 -11.56 7.77 13.95
C GLY A 83 -11.36 6.83 15.13
N LEU A 84 -10.11 6.65 15.55
CA LEU A 84 -9.71 5.77 16.64
C LEU A 84 -9.35 6.56 17.90
N ASN A 85 -9.29 5.87 19.03
CA ASN A 85 -8.83 6.38 20.32
C ASN A 85 -7.64 5.57 20.85
N ASP A 86 -6.87 6.15 21.75
CA ASP A 86 -5.69 5.54 22.35
C ASP A 86 -6.01 4.54 23.48
N GLU A 87 -7.25 4.47 23.96
CA GLU A 87 -7.69 3.44 24.91
C GLU A 87 -7.80 2.07 24.22
N ASP A 88 -8.41 2.04 23.02
CA ASP A 88 -8.68 0.83 22.26
C ASP A 88 -7.53 0.43 21.30
N TRP A 89 -6.72 1.42 20.85
CA TRP A 89 -5.72 1.21 19.81
C TRP A 89 -4.34 1.75 20.20
N HIS A 90 -3.31 1.00 19.83
CA HIS A 90 -1.92 1.47 19.76
C HIS A 90 -1.54 1.75 18.31
N VAL A 91 -0.71 2.77 18.10
CA VAL A 91 -0.12 3.07 16.78
C VAL A 91 1.39 3.27 16.92
N ASN A 92 2.16 2.63 16.03
CA ASN A 92 3.58 2.88 15.87
C ASN A 92 3.84 3.49 14.49
N VAL A 93 4.49 4.65 14.44
CA VAL A 93 4.74 5.45 13.22
C VAL A 93 6.19 5.39 12.75
N GLN A 94 7.03 4.57 13.40
CA GLN A 94 8.46 4.48 13.12
C GLN A 94 8.86 3.54 11.96
N PRO A 95 8.05 2.58 11.48
CA PRO A 95 8.48 1.69 10.41
C PRO A 95 8.88 2.46 9.14
N ALA A 96 10.08 2.19 8.64
CA ALA A 96 10.63 2.89 7.47
C ALA A 96 9.88 2.57 6.17
N THR A 97 9.26 1.40 6.08
CA THR A 97 8.48 0.97 4.89
C THR A 97 7.37 -0.02 5.29
N GLY A 98 6.39 -0.24 4.39
CA GLY A 98 5.33 -1.22 4.63
C GLY A 98 5.83 -2.66 4.83
N SER A 99 6.90 -3.06 4.12
CA SER A 99 7.48 -4.40 4.32
C SER A 99 8.08 -4.56 5.72
N ILE A 100 8.69 -3.52 6.26
CA ILE A 100 9.21 -3.51 7.64
C ILE A 100 8.05 -3.50 8.64
N ALA A 101 7.00 -2.72 8.38
CA ALA A 101 5.79 -2.75 9.23
C ALA A 101 5.19 -4.17 9.31
N ASN A 102 5.04 -4.84 8.17
CA ASN A 102 4.53 -6.21 8.13
C ASN A 102 5.46 -7.19 8.89
N LEU A 103 6.78 -7.09 8.67
CA LEU A 103 7.75 -7.92 9.39
C LEU A 103 7.72 -7.67 10.90
N ALA A 104 7.52 -6.41 11.33
CA ALA A 104 7.40 -6.09 12.75
C ALA A 104 6.15 -6.73 13.38
N VAL A 105 5.02 -6.72 12.68
CA VAL A 105 3.81 -7.42 13.13
C VAL A 105 4.08 -8.92 13.27
N TYR A 106 4.73 -9.55 12.29
CA TYR A 106 5.05 -10.97 12.36
C TYR A 106 6.04 -11.28 13.49
N ALA A 107 7.08 -10.46 13.65
CA ALA A 107 8.05 -10.62 14.74
C ALA A 107 7.43 -10.42 16.15
N ALA A 108 6.43 -9.55 16.26
CA ALA A 108 5.73 -9.28 17.52
C ALA A 108 4.76 -10.39 17.94
N LEU A 109 4.10 -11.03 16.96
CA LEU A 109 2.91 -11.84 17.21
C LEU A 109 3.05 -13.31 16.84
N LEU A 110 4.13 -13.70 16.13
CA LEU A 110 4.35 -15.05 15.65
C LEU A 110 5.71 -15.60 16.10
N ASN A 111 5.82 -16.92 16.17
CA ASN A 111 7.09 -17.62 16.32
C ASN A 111 7.60 -18.11 14.94
N PRO A 112 8.91 -18.26 14.76
CA PRO A 112 9.45 -18.92 13.55
C PRO A 112 8.79 -20.28 13.31
N GLY A 113 8.34 -20.51 12.07
CA GLY A 113 7.62 -21.71 11.66
C GLY A 113 6.10 -21.65 11.82
N ASP A 114 5.55 -20.60 12.43
CA ASP A 114 4.10 -20.42 12.50
C ASP A 114 3.49 -20.28 11.11
N ARG A 115 2.25 -20.79 10.96
CA ARG A 115 1.54 -20.78 9.68
C ARG A 115 0.89 -19.42 9.43
N MET A 116 1.10 -18.91 8.22
CA MET A 116 0.50 -17.68 7.71
C MET A 116 -0.39 -18.01 6.52
N LEU A 117 -1.54 -17.37 6.42
CA LEU A 117 -2.42 -17.46 5.26
C LEU A 117 -2.67 -16.07 4.68
N ALA A 118 -2.31 -15.86 3.42
CA ALA A 118 -2.43 -14.58 2.73
C ALA A 118 -2.90 -14.76 1.29
N MET A 119 -3.22 -13.64 0.61
CA MET A 119 -3.56 -13.65 -0.81
C MET A 119 -2.34 -14.04 -1.66
N SER A 120 -2.56 -14.90 -2.66
CA SER A 120 -1.54 -15.23 -3.67
C SER A 120 -0.99 -13.98 -4.37
N LEU A 121 0.32 -13.93 -4.59
CA LEU A 121 0.95 -12.83 -5.35
C LEU A 121 0.37 -12.71 -6.76
N TYR A 122 0.11 -13.83 -7.42
CA TYR A 122 -0.42 -13.83 -8.79
C TYR A 122 -1.84 -13.27 -8.87
N ASP A 123 -2.59 -13.35 -7.79
CA ASP A 123 -3.93 -12.80 -7.69
C ASP A 123 -3.95 -11.35 -7.14
N GLY A 124 -2.79 -10.80 -6.84
CA GLY A 124 -2.62 -9.42 -6.39
C GLY A 124 -2.11 -9.26 -4.96
N GLY A 125 -1.67 -10.32 -4.28
CA GLY A 125 -1.04 -10.26 -2.96
C GLY A 125 0.28 -9.48 -2.95
N HIS A 126 0.88 -9.29 -1.77
CA HIS A 126 2.15 -8.57 -1.61
C HIS A 126 3.31 -9.51 -1.27
N LEU A 127 4.53 -9.17 -1.74
CA LEU A 127 5.75 -9.97 -1.50
C LEU A 127 6.02 -10.22 -0.01
N SER A 128 5.78 -9.23 0.86
CA SER A 128 6.02 -9.35 2.30
C SER A 128 5.05 -10.29 3.02
N HIS A 129 3.99 -10.77 2.35
CA HIS A 129 3.05 -11.75 2.89
C HIS A 129 3.53 -13.20 2.72
N GLY A 130 4.81 -13.41 2.40
CA GLY A 130 5.41 -14.74 2.43
C GLY A 130 5.56 -15.43 1.09
N TRP A 131 5.78 -14.68 0.01
CA TRP A 131 5.82 -15.21 -1.35
C TRP A 131 6.85 -16.33 -1.56
N LYS A 132 6.37 -17.42 -2.17
CA LYS A 132 7.13 -18.59 -2.66
C LYS A 132 6.85 -18.76 -4.16
N LEU A 133 7.82 -19.30 -4.90
CA LEU A 133 7.56 -19.70 -6.30
C LEU A 133 6.57 -20.87 -6.34
N PRO A 134 5.47 -20.77 -7.12
CA PRO A 134 4.44 -21.82 -7.15
C PRO A 134 4.99 -23.19 -7.60
N ASP A 135 5.86 -23.19 -8.62
CA ASP A 135 6.36 -24.42 -9.25
C ASP A 135 7.32 -25.23 -8.37
N THR A 136 8.11 -24.55 -7.54
CA THR A 136 9.20 -25.16 -6.77
C THR A 136 9.03 -25.05 -5.26
N GLY A 137 8.07 -24.23 -4.78
CA GLY A 137 7.95 -23.88 -3.36
C GLY A 137 9.12 -23.06 -2.82
N LYS A 138 10.05 -22.62 -3.69
CA LYS A 138 11.25 -21.87 -3.26
C LYS A 138 10.87 -20.54 -2.62
N PRO A 139 11.29 -20.28 -1.35
CA PRO A 139 11.07 -19.01 -0.71
C PRO A 139 11.75 -17.86 -1.44
N ILE A 140 11.01 -16.83 -1.80
CA ILE A 140 11.52 -15.61 -2.43
C ILE A 140 11.59 -14.47 -1.42
N SER A 141 10.51 -14.24 -0.66
CA SER A 141 10.50 -13.22 0.38
C SER A 141 11.23 -13.70 1.64
N PHE A 142 11.73 -12.75 2.43
CA PHE A 142 12.33 -13.05 3.72
C PHE A 142 11.32 -13.73 4.68
N THR A 143 10.09 -13.26 4.68
CA THR A 143 8.98 -13.83 5.44
C THR A 143 8.81 -15.34 5.18
N ALA A 144 8.87 -15.76 3.91
CA ALA A 144 8.75 -17.17 3.54
C ALA A 144 9.93 -18.06 3.96
N ARG A 145 11.04 -17.47 4.42
CA ARG A 145 12.19 -18.21 4.98
C ARG A 145 12.06 -18.47 6.47
N ILE A 146 11.20 -17.69 7.15
CA ILE A 146 11.01 -17.74 8.61
C ILE A 146 9.73 -18.49 8.95
N PHE A 147 8.64 -18.25 8.20
CA PHE A 147 7.31 -18.74 8.49
C PHE A 147 6.83 -19.77 7.48
N ASP A 148 5.91 -20.62 7.88
CA ASP A 148 5.21 -21.54 6.97
C ASP A 148 4.07 -20.81 6.29
N THR A 149 4.30 -20.34 5.06
CA THR A 149 3.38 -19.47 4.34
C THR A 149 2.50 -20.23 3.37
N HIS A 150 1.21 -19.96 3.42
CA HIS A 150 0.16 -20.53 2.58
C HIS A 150 -0.63 -19.40 1.92
N PHE A 151 -1.35 -19.72 0.84
CA PHE A 151 -2.06 -18.72 0.05
C PHE A 151 -3.48 -19.14 -0.27
N TYR A 152 -4.39 -18.17 -0.21
CA TYR A 152 -5.69 -18.26 -0.84
C TYR A 152 -5.69 -17.53 -2.17
N SER A 153 -6.55 -17.95 -3.08
CA SER A 153 -6.73 -17.36 -4.41
C SER A 153 -8.11 -16.73 -4.54
N VAL A 154 -8.27 -15.88 -5.53
CA VAL A 154 -9.58 -15.39 -5.97
C VAL A 154 -10.36 -16.49 -6.70
N ASP A 155 -11.66 -16.34 -6.81
CA ASP A 155 -12.48 -17.21 -7.64
C ASP A 155 -11.99 -17.16 -9.11
N PRO A 156 -11.81 -18.31 -9.77
CA PRO A 156 -11.22 -18.37 -11.10
C PRO A 156 -12.08 -17.77 -12.22
N GLU A 157 -13.38 -17.61 -12.03
CA GLU A 157 -14.29 -17.04 -13.02
C GLU A 157 -14.50 -15.54 -12.78
N THR A 158 -14.91 -15.18 -11.57
CA THR A 158 -15.26 -13.79 -11.22
C THR A 158 -14.05 -12.92 -10.86
N LYS A 159 -12.91 -13.54 -10.51
CA LYS A 159 -11.67 -12.90 -10.06
C LYS A 159 -11.81 -12.08 -8.76
N VAL A 160 -12.86 -12.32 -7.99
CA VAL A 160 -13.09 -11.72 -6.66
C VAL A 160 -12.85 -12.74 -5.54
N PHE A 161 -12.78 -12.27 -4.30
CA PHE A 161 -12.65 -13.17 -3.14
C PHE A 161 -13.87 -14.10 -3.03
N ASP A 162 -13.61 -15.39 -3.04
CA ASP A 162 -14.54 -16.41 -2.59
C ASP A 162 -14.28 -16.65 -1.09
N TYR A 163 -15.05 -15.98 -0.26
CA TYR A 163 -14.88 -16.06 1.20
C TYR A 163 -15.16 -17.45 1.76
N ASP A 164 -16.02 -18.24 1.13
CA ASP A 164 -16.32 -19.60 1.56
C ASP A 164 -15.13 -20.53 1.25
N ASN A 165 -14.49 -20.32 0.11
CA ASN A 165 -13.22 -20.99 -0.20
C ASN A 165 -12.09 -20.54 0.74
N ILE A 166 -11.99 -19.24 1.04
CA ILE A 166 -10.99 -18.74 2.02
C ILE A 166 -11.21 -19.39 3.39
N ALA A 167 -12.47 -19.52 3.84
CA ALA A 167 -12.81 -20.18 5.10
C ALA A 167 -12.40 -21.66 5.10
N ARG A 168 -12.65 -22.37 4.00
CA ARG A 168 -12.25 -23.78 3.85
C ARG A 168 -10.72 -23.92 3.91
N VAL A 169 -9.98 -23.08 3.17
CA VAL A 169 -8.51 -23.10 3.20
C VAL A 169 -7.99 -22.75 4.59
N ALA A 170 -8.59 -21.79 5.29
CA ALA A 170 -8.21 -21.43 6.65
C ALA A 170 -8.45 -22.60 7.63
N ALA A 171 -9.57 -23.31 7.50
CA ALA A 171 -9.88 -24.50 8.33
C ALA A 171 -8.89 -25.65 8.11
N ASP A 172 -8.44 -25.86 6.89
CA ASP A 172 -7.45 -26.88 6.53
C ASP A 172 -6.04 -26.50 7.06
N ILE A 173 -5.61 -25.26 6.86
CA ILE A 173 -4.28 -24.76 7.22
C ILE A 173 -4.17 -24.47 8.71
N LYS A 174 -5.22 -23.93 9.34
CA LYS A 174 -5.21 -23.43 10.73
C LYS A 174 -4.06 -22.44 10.97
N PRO A 175 -4.04 -21.31 10.25
CA PRO A 175 -2.96 -20.35 10.38
C PRO A 175 -3.01 -19.63 11.74
N GLN A 176 -1.87 -19.14 12.21
CA GLN A 176 -1.78 -18.24 13.35
C GLN A 176 -2.17 -16.80 12.96
N ILE A 177 -1.97 -16.45 11.68
CA ILE A 177 -2.36 -15.14 11.13
C ILE A 177 -3.03 -15.30 9.76
N LEU A 178 -4.18 -14.65 9.57
CA LEU A 178 -4.87 -14.48 8.30
C LEU A 178 -4.68 -13.04 7.85
N ILE A 179 -4.15 -12.84 6.63
CA ILE A 179 -3.82 -11.53 6.09
C ILE A 179 -4.69 -11.21 4.90
N SER A 180 -5.34 -10.05 4.91
CA SER A 180 -5.97 -9.46 3.74
C SER A 180 -5.21 -8.23 3.25
N GLY A 181 -5.48 -7.83 2.01
CA GLY A 181 -4.83 -6.72 1.35
C GLY A 181 -3.90 -7.17 0.24
N GLY A 182 -3.61 -6.27 -0.65
CA GLY A 182 -2.85 -6.61 -1.83
C GLY A 182 -2.43 -5.39 -2.65
N THR A 183 -1.58 -5.66 -3.65
CA THR A 183 -1.02 -4.64 -4.54
C THR A 183 -1.84 -4.43 -5.81
N ALA A 184 -2.71 -5.39 -6.17
CA ALA A 184 -3.41 -5.40 -7.46
C ALA A 184 -4.84 -5.96 -7.40
N TYR A 185 -5.46 -6.01 -6.22
CA TYR A 185 -6.85 -6.43 -6.08
C TYR A 185 -7.79 -5.21 -6.21
N PRO A 186 -8.65 -5.14 -7.26
CA PRO A 186 -9.39 -3.92 -7.58
C PRO A 186 -10.72 -3.76 -6.81
N ARG A 187 -11.17 -4.76 -6.06
CA ARG A 187 -12.45 -4.73 -5.34
C ARG A 187 -12.25 -4.44 -3.86
N GLN A 188 -13.31 -3.96 -3.21
CA GLN A 188 -13.34 -3.83 -1.76
C GLN A 188 -13.26 -5.20 -1.08
N ILE A 189 -12.71 -5.21 0.13
CA ILE A 189 -12.61 -6.40 0.96
C ILE A 189 -13.70 -6.32 2.04
N ASP A 190 -14.44 -7.40 2.23
CA ASP A 190 -15.35 -7.56 3.36
C ASP A 190 -14.53 -7.96 4.60
N HIS A 191 -14.13 -6.95 5.35
CA HIS A 191 -13.33 -7.13 6.57
C HIS A 191 -14.08 -7.88 7.67
N ALA A 192 -15.42 -7.79 7.71
CA ALA A 192 -16.24 -8.53 8.68
C ALA A 192 -16.20 -10.04 8.39
N ARG A 193 -16.32 -10.44 7.12
CA ARG A 193 -16.17 -11.86 6.73
C ARG A 193 -14.75 -12.37 6.95
N MET A 194 -13.71 -11.59 6.63
CA MET A 194 -12.33 -11.96 6.91
C MET A 194 -12.08 -12.15 8.41
N ARG A 195 -12.64 -11.28 9.23
CA ARG A 195 -12.58 -11.41 10.69
C ARG A 195 -13.28 -12.70 11.17
N ALA A 196 -14.48 -12.97 10.70
CA ALA A 196 -15.21 -14.17 11.08
C ALA A 196 -14.47 -15.47 10.69
N ILE A 197 -13.80 -15.47 9.54
CA ILE A 197 -12.94 -16.57 9.11
C ILE A 197 -11.75 -16.74 10.07
N ALA A 198 -11.07 -15.66 10.41
CA ALA A 198 -9.95 -15.70 11.35
C ALA A 198 -10.39 -16.25 12.73
N ASP A 199 -11.49 -15.74 13.26
CA ASP A 199 -12.05 -16.19 14.54
C ASP A 199 -12.41 -17.68 14.54
N SER A 200 -12.93 -18.20 13.43
CA SER A 200 -13.33 -19.61 13.30
C SER A 200 -12.17 -20.60 13.45
N VAL A 201 -10.93 -20.13 13.23
CA VAL A 201 -9.71 -20.95 13.34
C VAL A 201 -8.75 -20.46 14.44
N GLY A 202 -9.15 -19.45 15.21
CA GLY A 202 -8.32 -18.85 16.27
C GLY A 202 -7.11 -18.07 15.74
N ALA A 203 -7.20 -17.52 14.51
CA ALA A 203 -6.14 -16.74 13.88
C ALA A 203 -6.24 -15.25 14.20
N ILE A 204 -5.11 -14.56 14.22
CA ILE A 204 -5.06 -13.10 14.20
C ILE A 204 -5.47 -12.63 12.79
N TYR A 205 -6.41 -11.68 12.69
CA TYR A 205 -6.73 -11.02 11.43
C TYR A 205 -5.91 -9.76 11.27
N MET A 206 -5.07 -9.71 10.25
CA MET A 206 -4.28 -8.53 9.84
C MET A 206 -4.80 -8.00 8.51
N ALA A 207 -5.05 -6.68 8.44
CA ALA A 207 -5.39 -5.99 7.21
C ALA A 207 -4.24 -5.09 6.77
N ASP A 208 -3.60 -5.40 5.65
CA ASP A 208 -2.62 -4.53 4.99
C ASP A 208 -3.36 -3.63 3.99
N ILE A 209 -3.62 -2.38 4.39
CA ILE A 209 -4.30 -1.37 3.58
C ILE A 209 -3.33 -0.39 2.91
N ALA A 210 -2.09 -0.81 2.66
CA ALA A 210 -1.05 0.06 2.10
C ALA A 210 -1.51 0.82 0.84
N HIS A 211 -2.26 0.18 -0.03
CA HIS A 211 -2.78 0.81 -1.25
C HIS A 211 -3.93 1.77 -1.01
N GLU A 212 -4.76 1.53 -0.03
CA GLU A 212 -6.05 2.19 0.17
C GLU A 212 -6.13 3.06 1.42
N ALA A 213 -5.02 3.23 2.16
CA ALA A 213 -4.99 3.97 3.42
C ALA A 213 -5.64 5.37 3.35
N GLY A 214 -5.33 6.14 2.31
CA GLY A 214 -5.94 7.46 2.11
C GLY A 214 -7.44 7.39 1.76
N LEU A 215 -7.87 6.36 1.04
CA LEU A 215 -9.30 6.17 0.73
C LEU A 215 -10.09 5.77 1.98
N VAL A 216 -9.52 4.91 2.82
CA VAL A 216 -10.11 4.49 4.11
C VAL A 216 -10.20 5.68 5.07
N ALA A 217 -9.13 6.45 5.22
CA ALA A 217 -9.12 7.64 6.09
C ALA A 217 -10.14 8.70 5.65
N ALA A 218 -10.35 8.85 4.33
CA ALA A 218 -11.37 9.74 3.78
C ALA A 218 -12.80 9.20 3.87
N GLY A 219 -13.00 7.96 4.32
CA GLY A 219 -14.30 7.29 4.33
C GLY A 219 -14.81 6.89 2.93
N ALA A 220 -13.92 6.85 1.93
CA ALA A 220 -14.25 6.50 0.55
C ALA A 220 -14.11 5.00 0.25
N ASN A 221 -13.52 4.23 1.16
CA ASN A 221 -13.40 2.77 1.10
C ASN A 221 -13.74 2.15 2.46
N SER A 222 -14.07 0.84 2.47
CA SER A 222 -14.40 0.11 3.70
C SER A 222 -13.25 0.12 4.70
N SER A 223 -13.57 0.37 5.98
CA SER A 223 -12.59 0.43 7.06
C SER A 223 -12.35 -0.95 7.68
N PRO A 224 -11.11 -1.41 7.83
CA PRO A 224 -10.79 -2.64 8.55
C PRO A 224 -10.85 -2.50 10.07
N PHE A 225 -10.75 -1.28 10.60
CA PHE A 225 -10.56 -1.03 12.04
C PHE A 225 -11.64 -1.62 12.95
N PRO A 226 -12.94 -1.68 12.60
CA PRO A 226 -13.93 -2.36 13.42
C PRO A 226 -13.73 -3.88 13.53
N HIS A 227 -12.91 -4.47 12.66
CA HIS A 227 -12.81 -5.91 12.47
C HIS A 227 -11.40 -6.47 12.69
N ALA A 228 -10.37 -5.77 12.23
CA ALA A 228 -9.00 -6.27 12.26
C ALA A 228 -8.39 -6.22 13.67
N HIS A 229 -7.52 -7.18 13.97
CA HIS A 229 -6.68 -7.16 15.15
C HIS A 229 -5.49 -6.20 14.96
N VAL A 230 -4.94 -6.20 13.74
CA VAL A 230 -3.81 -5.36 13.34
C VAL A 230 -4.07 -4.79 11.96
N VAL A 231 -3.74 -3.51 11.77
CA VAL A 231 -3.79 -2.84 10.46
C VAL A 231 -2.42 -2.28 10.15
N THR A 232 -1.90 -2.56 8.97
CA THR A 232 -0.65 -1.96 8.47
C THR A 232 -0.91 -1.14 7.22
N MET A 233 -0.10 -0.11 7.03
CA MET A 233 -0.20 0.73 5.84
C MET A 233 1.11 1.43 5.50
N THR A 234 1.25 1.83 4.25
CA THR A 234 2.27 2.79 3.80
C THR A 234 1.68 4.18 3.72
N THR A 235 2.53 5.19 3.84
CA THR A 235 2.11 6.60 3.89
C THR A 235 2.16 7.31 2.54
N ARG A 236 2.90 6.79 1.54
CA ARG A 236 3.20 7.52 0.27
C ARG A 236 2.22 7.29 -0.89
N LYS A 237 1.27 6.33 -0.78
CA LYS A 237 0.36 5.97 -1.89
C LYS A 237 -0.87 6.90 -1.91
N THR A 238 -2.07 6.37 -1.67
CA THR A 238 -3.28 7.18 -1.62
C THR A 238 -3.30 8.19 -0.46
N LEU A 239 -2.51 7.95 0.60
CA LEU A 239 -2.39 8.88 1.73
C LEU A 239 -1.56 10.15 1.40
N ARG A 240 -0.78 10.16 0.30
CA ARG A 240 0.02 11.31 -0.16
C ARG A 240 1.10 11.81 0.79
N GLY A 241 1.60 10.94 1.68
CA GLY A 241 2.71 11.25 2.58
C GLY A 241 4.08 10.87 2.02
N PRO A 242 5.15 11.06 2.80
CA PRO A 242 6.50 10.61 2.44
C PRO A 242 6.63 9.09 2.54
N ILE A 243 7.81 8.55 2.21
CA ILE A 243 8.13 7.14 2.46
C ILE A 243 8.12 6.88 3.96
N GLY A 244 7.30 5.92 4.38
CA GLY A 244 7.14 5.46 5.74
C GLY A 244 5.96 4.50 5.83
N ALA A 245 5.68 4.03 7.04
CA ALA A 245 4.55 3.14 7.29
C ALA A 245 4.05 3.32 8.74
N MET A 246 2.85 2.80 8.99
CA MET A 246 2.24 2.79 10.33
C MET A 246 1.72 1.39 10.63
N ILE A 247 1.77 1.02 11.91
CA ILE A 247 1.18 -0.21 12.45
C ILE A 247 0.16 0.21 13.50
N PHE A 248 -1.08 -0.23 13.34
CA PHE A 248 -2.13 -0.09 14.34
C PHE A 248 -2.44 -1.47 14.92
N ALA A 249 -2.46 -1.58 16.24
CA ALA A 249 -2.79 -2.81 16.95
C ALA A 249 -3.91 -2.56 17.95
N SER A 250 -4.94 -3.42 17.91
CA SER A 250 -6.07 -3.30 18.83
C SER A 250 -5.73 -3.82 20.21
N LYS A 251 -5.57 -2.94 21.18
CA LYS A 251 -5.38 -3.29 22.60
C LYS A 251 -6.63 -3.99 23.14
N LYS A 252 -7.80 -3.53 22.72
CA LYS A 252 -9.09 -4.11 23.13
C LYS A 252 -9.23 -5.60 22.77
N ILE A 253 -8.63 -6.04 21.67
CA ILE A 253 -8.77 -7.42 21.19
C ILE A 253 -7.55 -8.26 21.60
N LEU A 254 -6.34 -7.71 21.46
CA LEU A 254 -5.08 -8.43 21.69
C LEU A 254 -4.53 -8.28 23.11
N GLY A 255 -5.08 -7.36 23.91
CA GLY A 255 -4.59 -6.99 25.23
C GLY A 255 -3.57 -5.84 25.18
N ASP A 256 -3.33 -5.22 26.35
CA ASP A 256 -2.49 -4.02 26.45
C ASP A 256 -1.01 -4.27 26.12
N ASP A 257 -0.52 -5.49 26.32
CA ASP A 257 0.85 -5.88 26.03
C ASP A 257 1.20 -5.89 24.54
N VAL A 258 0.21 -5.83 23.65
CA VAL A 258 0.44 -5.75 22.19
C VAL A 258 1.22 -4.48 21.81
N ALA A 259 1.00 -3.37 22.52
CA ALA A 259 1.72 -2.13 22.28
C ALA A 259 3.24 -2.33 22.47
N GLU A 260 3.66 -2.89 23.60
CA GLU A 260 5.07 -3.17 23.90
C GLU A 260 5.67 -4.18 22.91
N LYS A 261 4.91 -5.20 22.51
CA LYS A 261 5.37 -6.20 21.52
C LYS A 261 5.63 -5.57 20.15
N ILE A 262 4.72 -4.73 19.68
CA ILE A 262 4.89 -4.02 18.39
C ILE A 262 6.07 -3.05 18.46
N ASP A 263 6.15 -2.25 19.51
CA ASP A 263 7.23 -1.29 19.68
C ASP A 263 8.60 -1.97 19.77
N PHE A 264 8.70 -3.06 20.51
CA PHE A 264 9.92 -3.85 20.62
C PHE A 264 10.30 -4.50 19.27
N ALA A 265 9.33 -4.97 18.50
CA ALA A 265 9.58 -5.56 17.19
C ALA A 265 10.09 -4.50 16.19
N VAL A 266 9.60 -3.26 16.26
CA VAL A 266 10.13 -2.17 15.45
C VAL A 266 11.51 -1.80 15.93
N PHE A 267 11.67 -1.44 17.20
CA PHE A 267 12.95 -1.13 17.83
C PHE A 267 13.01 -1.79 19.23
N PRO A 268 14.05 -2.53 19.53
CA PRO A 268 15.34 -2.70 18.82
C PRO A 268 15.41 -3.88 17.85
N SER A 269 14.29 -4.59 17.58
CA SER A 269 14.38 -5.87 16.87
C SER A 269 14.72 -5.73 15.38
N LEU A 270 14.04 -4.87 14.64
CA LEU A 270 14.19 -4.75 13.18
C LEU A 270 14.86 -3.46 12.71
N GLN A 271 14.76 -2.38 13.47
CA GLN A 271 15.31 -1.07 13.14
C GLN A 271 16.16 -0.51 14.27
N GLY A 272 17.04 0.46 13.94
CA GLY A 272 17.68 1.39 14.87
C GLY A 272 16.88 2.69 14.96
N GLY A 273 17.57 3.86 14.95
CA GLY A 273 16.92 5.16 15.02
C GLY A 273 15.93 5.40 13.90
N PRO A 274 14.72 5.90 14.22
CA PRO A 274 13.69 6.17 13.24
C PRO A 274 14.03 7.40 12.37
N GLN A 275 13.36 7.50 11.22
CA GLN A 275 13.52 8.64 10.30
C GLN A 275 12.63 9.81 10.73
N ASN A 276 13.11 10.62 11.68
CA ASN A 276 12.35 11.71 12.30
C ASN A 276 11.75 12.70 11.28
N HIS A 277 12.50 13.03 10.21
CA HIS A 277 12.04 13.87 9.13
C HIS A 277 10.87 13.26 8.33
N SER A 278 10.92 11.95 8.12
CA SER A 278 9.81 11.21 7.50
C SER A 278 8.58 11.19 8.40
N ILE A 279 8.76 10.93 9.71
CA ILE A 279 7.68 10.97 10.70
C ILE A 279 7.00 12.34 10.72
N ALA A 280 7.77 13.44 10.71
CA ALA A 280 7.20 14.78 10.63
C ALA A 280 6.39 14.98 9.34
N GLY A 281 6.91 14.52 8.20
CA GLY A 281 6.18 14.55 6.92
C GLY A 281 4.89 13.71 6.95
N ILE A 282 4.89 12.55 7.63
CA ILE A 282 3.67 11.75 7.87
C ILE A 282 2.67 12.57 8.67
N GLY A 283 3.12 13.27 9.71
CA GLY A 283 2.26 14.14 10.53
C GLY A 283 1.61 15.28 9.74
N VAL A 284 2.31 15.85 8.74
CA VAL A 284 1.73 16.83 7.81
C VAL A 284 0.67 16.17 6.92
N ALA A 285 1.00 15.04 6.31
CA ALA A 285 0.07 14.31 5.45
C ALA A 285 -1.21 13.88 6.20
N LEU A 286 -1.09 13.41 7.44
CA LEU A 286 -2.24 13.06 8.29
C LEU A 286 -3.12 14.27 8.61
N HIS A 287 -2.52 15.45 8.77
CA HIS A 287 -3.30 16.68 8.93
C HIS A 287 -4.08 17.02 7.64
N GLU A 288 -3.45 16.88 6.48
CA GLU A 288 -4.11 17.08 5.18
C GLU A 288 -5.26 16.08 4.95
N VAL A 289 -5.08 14.83 5.33
CA VAL A 289 -6.09 13.75 5.19
C VAL A 289 -7.41 14.07 5.89
N MET A 290 -7.38 14.80 6.98
CA MET A 290 -8.57 15.18 7.75
C MET A 290 -9.35 16.34 7.13
N THR A 291 -8.86 16.96 6.04
CA THR A 291 -9.51 18.10 5.38
C THR A 291 -10.64 17.68 4.42
N PRO A 292 -11.62 18.57 4.16
CA PRO A 292 -12.65 18.35 3.14
C PRO A 292 -12.06 18.16 1.72
N GLU A 293 -10.97 18.85 1.42
CA GLU A 293 -10.28 18.79 0.14
C GLU A 293 -9.72 17.39 -0.12
N PHE A 294 -9.16 16.75 0.91
CA PHE A 294 -8.68 15.39 0.80
C PHE A 294 -9.83 14.38 0.60
N LYS A 295 -10.96 14.57 1.26
CA LYS A 295 -12.17 13.75 1.03
C LYS A 295 -12.66 13.86 -0.41
N ALA A 296 -12.65 15.08 -0.96
CA ALA A 296 -12.97 15.32 -2.36
C ALA A 296 -11.99 14.62 -3.32
N TYR A 297 -10.68 14.70 -3.04
CA TYR A 297 -9.63 14.00 -3.76
C TYR A 297 -9.86 12.47 -3.75
N ALA A 298 -10.09 11.87 -2.59
CA ALA A 298 -10.30 10.43 -2.46
C ALA A 298 -11.52 9.94 -3.27
N THR A 299 -12.63 10.68 -3.17
CA THR A 299 -13.85 10.40 -3.95
C THR A 299 -13.61 10.53 -5.45
N GLN A 300 -12.91 11.58 -5.87
CA GLN A 300 -12.58 11.80 -7.28
C GLN A 300 -11.63 10.72 -7.82
N THR A 301 -10.69 10.25 -7.00
CA THR A 301 -9.76 9.17 -7.38
C THR A 301 -10.51 7.90 -7.77
N ILE A 302 -11.54 7.52 -7.00
CA ILE A 302 -12.37 6.35 -7.30
C ILE A 302 -13.20 6.59 -8.56
N LYS A 303 -13.84 7.75 -8.72
CA LYS A 303 -14.61 8.09 -9.92
C LYS A 303 -13.74 8.03 -11.19
N ASN A 304 -12.55 8.59 -11.13
CA ASN A 304 -11.59 8.54 -12.23
C ASN A 304 -11.23 7.08 -12.58
N ALA A 305 -10.96 6.24 -11.58
CA ALA A 305 -10.65 4.83 -11.80
C ALA A 305 -11.82 4.06 -12.42
N GLN A 306 -13.04 4.30 -11.94
CA GLN A 306 -14.26 3.68 -12.46
C GLN A 306 -14.52 4.10 -13.91
N THR A 307 -14.34 5.39 -14.24
CA THR A 307 -14.50 5.89 -15.59
C THR A 307 -13.45 5.27 -16.51
N LEU A 308 -12.18 5.27 -16.12
CA LEU A 308 -11.11 4.67 -16.91
C LEU A 308 -11.36 3.18 -17.15
N ALA A 309 -11.77 2.43 -16.14
CA ALA A 309 -12.09 1.02 -16.27
C ALA A 309 -13.25 0.79 -17.25
N ALA A 310 -14.32 1.57 -17.14
CA ALA A 310 -15.49 1.47 -18.02
C ALA A 310 -15.13 1.77 -19.48
N GLU A 311 -14.31 2.80 -19.74
CA GLU A 311 -13.88 3.15 -21.09
C GLU A 311 -12.93 2.07 -21.67
N LEU A 312 -12.06 1.46 -20.87
CA LEU A 312 -11.24 0.34 -21.30
C LEU A 312 -12.09 -0.88 -21.66
N VAL A 313 -13.13 -1.20 -20.86
CA VAL A 313 -14.09 -2.28 -21.19
C VAL A 313 -14.81 -1.99 -22.51
N LYS A 314 -15.31 -0.76 -22.73
CA LYS A 314 -15.92 -0.35 -24.01
C LYS A 314 -14.96 -0.49 -25.19
N ALA A 315 -13.67 -0.26 -24.96
CA ALA A 315 -12.62 -0.44 -25.96
C ALA A 315 -12.19 -1.91 -26.15
N GLY A 316 -12.87 -2.86 -25.51
CA GLY A 316 -12.66 -4.31 -25.64
C GLY A 316 -11.47 -4.83 -24.86
N PHE A 317 -11.02 -4.15 -23.81
CA PHE A 317 -10.02 -4.70 -22.89
C PHE A 317 -10.68 -5.64 -21.88
N ASP A 318 -9.96 -6.70 -21.53
CA ASP A 318 -10.32 -7.59 -20.41
C ASP A 318 -9.86 -6.94 -19.10
N VAL A 319 -10.76 -6.16 -18.49
CA VAL A 319 -10.53 -5.55 -17.18
C VAL A 319 -10.88 -6.58 -16.11
N VAL A 320 -9.87 -6.98 -15.35
CA VAL A 320 -10.03 -7.98 -14.27
C VAL A 320 -11.14 -7.54 -13.31
N THR A 321 -12.06 -8.45 -12.99
CA THR A 321 -13.32 -8.21 -12.24
C THR A 321 -14.34 -7.31 -12.96
N GLY A 322 -14.13 -6.93 -14.23
CA GLY A 322 -15.02 -6.06 -14.98
C GLY A 322 -15.02 -4.59 -14.53
N GLY A 323 -14.11 -4.18 -13.63
CA GLY A 323 -14.06 -2.81 -13.11
C GLY A 323 -13.31 -2.68 -11.79
N THR A 324 -13.57 -1.59 -11.08
CA THR A 324 -12.90 -1.32 -9.78
C THR A 324 -13.82 -0.59 -8.80
N ASP A 325 -13.61 -0.85 -7.51
CA ASP A 325 -14.21 -0.10 -6.39
C ASP A 325 -13.19 0.85 -5.72
N LYS A 326 -11.95 0.87 -6.23
CA LYS A 326 -10.81 1.58 -5.63
C LYS A 326 -10.13 2.53 -6.64
N HIS A 327 -8.86 2.80 -6.43
CA HIS A 327 -8.00 3.68 -7.23
C HIS A 327 -7.21 2.95 -8.32
N LEU A 328 -7.24 1.62 -8.35
CA LEU A 328 -6.44 0.80 -9.26
C LEU A 328 -7.31 -0.06 -10.17
N ILE A 329 -6.78 -0.32 -11.35
CA ILE A 329 -7.37 -1.15 -12.39
C ILE A 329 -6.33 -2.17 -12.81
N LEU A 330 -6.74 -3.42 -12.97
CA LEU A 330 -5.90 -4.48 -13.50
C LEU A 330 -6.49 -4.94 -14.84
N VAL A 331 -5.66 -4.98 -15.87
CA VAL A 331 -6.05 -5.35 -17.22
C VAL A 331 -5.30 -6.61 -17.64
N ASP A 332 -6.02 -7.63 -18.09
CA ASP A 332 -5.45 -8.81 -18.71
C ASP A 332 -5.25 -8.56 -20.20
N LEU A 333 -4.04 -8.69 -20.69
CA LEU A 333 -3.67 -8.36 -22.06
C LEU A 333 -3.58 -9.60 -22.99
N ARG A 334 -3.82 -10.80 -22.45
CA ARG A 334 -3.69 -12.06 -23.21
C ARG A 334 -4.62 -12.08 -24.42
N SER A 335 -5.86 -11.62 -24.27
CA SER A 335 -6.85 -11.55 -25.36
C SER A 335 -6.45 -10.61 -26.50
N ARG A 336 -5.54 -9.65 -26.23
CA ARG A 336 -5.03 -8.70 -27.21
C ARG A 336 -3.69 -9.11 -27.84
N GLY A 337 -3.10 -10.24 -27.43
CA GLY A 337 -1.78 -10.70 -27.89
C GLY A 337 -0.61 -9.89 -27.35
N TRP A 338 -0.80 -9.15 -26.24
CA TRP A 338 0.24 -8.40 -25.56
C TRP A 338 0.64 -9.06 -24.24
N ASN A 339 1.88 -8.81 -23.78
CA ASN A 339 2.29 -9.01 -22.41
C ASN A 339 2.43 -7.66 -21.69
N GLY A 340 2.42 -7.69 -20.36
CA GLY A 340 2.46 -6.48 -19.56
C GLY A 340 3.74 -5.66 -19.72
N LYS A 341 4.88 -6.31 -19.96
CA LYS A 341 6.16 -5.62 -20.15
C LYS A 341 6.17 -4.78 -21.42
N ASP A 342 5.81 -5.39 -22.56
CA ASP A 342 5.82 -4.69 -23.84
C ASP A 342 4.77 -3.60 -23.88
N ALA A 343 3.60 -3.83 -23.26
CA ALA A 343 2.54 -2.82 -23.14
C ALA A 343 3.00 -1.61 -22.30
N ALA A 344 3.61 -1.83 -21.15
CA ALA A 344 4.13 -0.75 -20.31
C ALA A 344 5.18 0.09 -21.07
N LEU A 345 6.12 -0.56 -21.77
CA LEU A 345 7.14 0.11 -22.58
C LEU A 345 6.54 0.88 -23.79
N ALA A 346 5.45 0.38 -24.37
CA ALA A 346 4.77 1.08 -25.46
C ALA A 346 4.06 2.35 -24.95
N LEU A 347 3.44 2.28 -23.78
CA LEU A 347 2.78 3.43 -23.13
C LEU A 347 3.78 4.49 -22.68
N GLU A 348 4.92 4.08 -22.12
CA GLU A 348 6.00 4.98 -21.71
C GLU A 348 6.48 5.88 -22.88
N LYS A 349 6.57 5.33 -24.09
CA LYS A 349 6.96 6.10 -25.29
C LYS A 349 6.01 7.25 -25.64
N ILE A 350 4.78 7.19 -25.16
CA ILE A 350 3.76 8.24 -25.37
C ILE A 350 3.48 9.03 -24.08
N GLY A 351 4.35 8.90 -23.07
CA GLY A 351 4.26 9.62 -21.80
C GLY A 351 3.19 9.09 -20.85
N ILE A 352 2.79 7.82 -20.95
CA ILE A 352 1.90 7.16 -19.99
C ILE A 352 2.71 6.14 -19.20
N ILE A 353 2.94 6.42 -17.92
CA ILE A 353 3.76 5.60 -17.03
C ILE A 353 2.86 4.62 -16.27
N ALA A 354 2.97 3.34 -16.59
CA ALA A 354 2.21 2.23 -16.00
C ALA A 354 3.12 1.05 -15.70
N ASN A 355 2.68 0.09 -14.90
CA ASN A 355 3.51 -1.07 -14.60
C ASN A 355 2.88 -2.39 -15.07
N LYS A 356 3.75 -3.30 -15.51
CA LYS A 356 3.40 -4.70 -15.71
C LYS A 356 2.99 -5.35 -14.40
N ASN A 357 2.04 -6.28 -14.44
CA ASN A 357 1.54 -7.00 -13.27
C ASN A 357 1.06 -8.40 -13.65
N THR A 358 1.16 -9.35 -12.72
CA THR A 358 0.47 -10.64 -12.86
C THR A 358 -1.04 -10.46 -12.82
N VAL A 359 -1.76 -11.40 -13.40
CA VAL A 359 -3.23 -11.45 -13.37
C VAL A 359 -3.69 -12.81 -12.81
N PRO A 360 -4.88 -12.90 -12.24
CA PRO A 360 -5.43 -14.19 -11.82
C PRO A 360 -5.42 -15.22 -12.96
N GLY A 361 -4.92 -16.42 -12.65
CA GLY A 361 -4.69 -17.45 -13.67
C GLY A 361 -3.49 -17.14 -14.59
N GLU A 362 -2.47 -16.47 -14.07
CA GLU A 362 -1.24 -16.10 -14.77
C GLU A 362 -0.54 -17.33 -15.36
N THR A 363 -0.20 -17.24 -16.65
CA THR A 363 0.57 -18.26 -17.38
C THR A 363 1.98 -17.80 -17.75
N GLY A 364 2.21 -16.49 -17.62
CA GLY A 364 3.52 -15.87 -17.84
C GLY A 364 4.47 -16.02 -16.67
N LYS A 365 5.72 -15.62 -16.88
CA LYS A 365 6.71 -15.59 -15.82
C LYS A 365 6.65 -14.25 -15.07
N PRO A 366 7.02 -14.17 -13.77
CA PRO A 366 6.92 -12.92 -12.97
C PRO A 366 7.64 -11.72 -13.60
N TRP A 367 8.69 -11.92 -14.37
CA TRP A 367 9.41 -10.85 -15.08
C TRP A 367 8.79 -10.44 -16.43
N ASN A 368 7.86 -11.25 -16.95
CA ASN A 368 7.10 -10.97 -18.17
C ASN A 368 5.63 -11.40 -17.98
N PRO A 369 4.88 -10.74 -17.07
CA PRO A 369 3.52 -11.10 -16.74
C PRO A 369 2.55 -10.64 -17.84
N SER A 370 1.33 -11.18 -17.77
CA SER A 370 0.29 -10.96 -18.78
C SER A 370 -0.50 -9.67 -18.61
N GLY A 371 -0.40 -8.99 -17.48
CA GLY A 371 -1.24 -7.85 -17.15
C GLY A 371 -0.55 -6.51 -17.10
N LEU A 372 -1.38 -5.48 -17.16
CA LEU A 372 -1.04 -4.07 -16.94
C LEU A 372 -1.83 -3.54 -15.75
N ARG A 373 -1.16 -2.88 -14.81
CA ARG A 373 -1.80 -2.23 -13.67
C ARG A 373 -1.77 -0.72 -13.87
N LEU A 374 -2.93 -0.09 -13.71
CA LEU A 374 -3.18 1.33 -13.89
C LEU A 374 -3.79 1.91 -12.60
N GLY A 375 -3.54 3.18 -12.33
CA GLY A 375 -4.08 3.88 -11.18
C GLY A 375 -4.31 5.35 -11.43
N THR A 376 -5.15 5.96 -10.61
CA THR A 376 -5.59 7.33 -10.76
C THR A 376 -5.18 8.30 -9.65
N PRO A 377 -4.46 7.91 -8.58
CA PRO A 377 -4.12 8.83 -7.48
C PRO A 377 -3.32 10.05 -7.94
N ALA A 378 -2.20 9.84 -8.65
CA ALA A 378 -1.34 10.91 -9.11
C ALA A 378 -2.04 11.84 -10.11
N LEU A 379 -2.82 11.27 -11.04
CA LEU A 379 -3.63 12.05 -12.00
C LEU A 379 -4.67 12.93 -11.27
N THR A 380 -5.34 12.37 -10.27
CA THR A 380 -6.34 13.11 -9.47
C THR A 380 -5.69 14.21 -8.63
N THR A 381 -4.50 13.98 -8.08
CA THR A 381 -3.73 15.01 -7.38
C THR A 381 -3.39 16.19 -8.30
N ARG A 382 -3.20 15.94 -9.59
CA ARG A 382 -3.00 16.97 -10.64
C ARG A 382 -4.29 17.64 -11.11
N GLY A 383 -5.44 17.30 -10.52
CA GLY A 383 -6.73 17.92 -10.83
C GLY A 383 -7.51 17.27 -11.97
N MET A 384 -7.04 16.15 -12.53
CA MET A 384 -7.73 15.43 -13.60
C MET A 384 -9.07 14.85 -13.16
N LYS A 385 -10.01 14.79 -14.09
CA LYS A 385 -11.40 14.39 -13.90
C LYS A 385 -11.79 13.26 -14.86
N GLU A 386 -13.06 12.87 -14.84
CA GLU A 386 -13.62 11.79 -15.66
C GLU A 386 -13.41 12.02 -17.16
N SER A 387 -13.51 13.26 -17.65
CA SER A 387 -13.25 13.59 -19.07
C SER A 387 -11.82 13.25 -19.50
N ASP A 388 -10.84 13.51 -18.63
CA ASP A 388 -9.45 13.19 -18.92
C ASP A 388 -9.24 11.67 -18.98
N MET A 389 -9.98 10.91 -18.17
CA MET A 389 -9.92 9.44 -18.18
C MET A 389 -10.43 8.85 -19.50
N VAL A 390 -11.42 9.47 -20.12
CA VAL A 390 -11.92 9.07 -21.46
C VAL A 390 -10.81 9.23 -22.50
N GLU A 391 -10.11 10.38 -22.49
CA GLU A 391 -9.01 10.65 -23.41
C GLU A 391 -7.82 9.69 -23.18
N ILE A 392 -7.49 9.42 -21.93
CA ILE A 392 -6.42 8.48 -21.56
C ILE A 392 -6.77 7.07 -22.02
N ALA A 393 -8.01 6.61 -21.81
CA ALA A 393 -8.47 5.31 -22.29
C ALA A 393 -8.34 5.19 -23.82
N ALA A 394 -8.68 6.23 -24.57
CA ALA A 394 -8.53 6.27 -26.02
C ALA A 394 -7.06 6.15 -26.46
N LYS A 395 -6.14 6.88 -25.80
CA LYS A 395 -4.69 6.80 -26.04
C LYS A 395 -4.16 5.39 -25.75
N ILE A 396 -4.55 4.80 -24.62
CA ILE A 396 -4.18 3.42 -24.25
C ILE A 396 -4.68 2.45 -25.32
N SER A 397 -5.95 2.56 -25.73
CA SER A 397 -6.57 1.67 -26.72
C SER A 397 -5.88 1.74 -28.08
N THR A 398 -5.50 2.93 -28.52
CA THR A 398 -4.78 3.12 -29.78
C THR A 398 -3.38 2.53 -29.73
N THR A 399 -2.68 2.69 -28.60
CA THR A 399 -1.30 2.23 -28.42
C THR A 399 -1.22 0.71 -28.24
N ILE A 400 -2.16 0.13 -27.50
CA ILE A 400 -2.27 -1.31 -27.25
C ILE A 400 -3.41 -1.89 -28.11
N ALA A 401 -3.35 -1.65 -29.41
CA ALA A 401 -4.29 -2.26 -30.34
C ALA A 401 -4.16 -3.79 -30.36
N GLN A 402 -5.22 -4.49 -30.76
CA GLN A 402 -5.18 -5.95 -30.92
C GLN A 402 -4.14 -6.32 -31.98
N LYS A 403 -3.26 -7.27 -31.65
CA LYS A 403 -2.23 -7.82 -32.55
C LYS A 403 -2.78 -8.97 -33.40
#